data_e0d0cdf77c803fa3fbc8985f94425b44
#
_entry.id   e0d0cdf77c803fa3fbc8985f94425b44
#
_cell.length_a   1.000
_cell.length_b   1.000
_cell.length_c   1.000
_cell.angle_alpha   90.00
_cell.angle_beta   90.00
_cell.angle_gamma   90.00
#
_symmetry.space_group_name_H-M   'P 1'
#
loop_
_entity.id
_entity.type
_entity.pdbx_description
1 polymer ?
#
loop_
_entity_poly.entity_id
_entity_poly.type
_entity_poly.pdbx_seq_one_letter_code
_entity_poly.pdbx_strand_id
1 'polypeptide(L)'
;MGCEDTRKMSWISWKTVCLRKEYGGLGVRQLREFNSALLGKWCWRMLVDREGLWFRVLAARYGLEHGRLRAGGSRGSVWWREVERIRDGVGGPRDGWFGENVTRKVGDGTDTLFWTDPWLGGIPLCERFGRLFDLAETRSNTVAEMHSLGWEVGGEAWEWRRRLWVWEEEMLRECQTLLLPVTLQVDSMDRWHWRPDPSGGYSVRDAYQLLTSQEAVTLGDAQDLLWHKQVPLKVSIFAWRLLRDRLPTKTNLVTRGILSPDLDTCVTGCGGTESSQHLFLSCGTFGSLWPLVRSWIGFSTADAHSLSDHFVQFTHATGGLRARRSFTACLAR
;
A
#
# COMPACT_ATOMS: atom_id res chain seq x y z
N MET A 1 -34.13 -8.94 -22.88
CA MET A 1 -33.76 -7.50 -22.94
C MET A 1 -32.56 -7.32 -22.07
N GLY A 2 -31.36 -7.34 -22.65
CA GLY A 2 -30.11 -7.17 -21.94
C GLY A 2 -29.95 -5.72 -21.51
N CYS A 3 -29.70 -5.51 -20.25
CA CYS A 3 -29.25 -4.22 -19.75
C CYS A 3 -27.84 -3.98 -20.30
N GLU A 4 -27.70 -3.08 -21.28
CA GLU A 4 -26.39 -2.61 -21.70
C GLU A 4 -25.70 -2.00 -20.49
N ASP A 5 -24.61 -2.62 -20.06
CA ASP A 5 -23.70 -2.12 -19.03
C ASP A 5 -23.08 -0.80 -19.54
N THR A 6 -23.79 0.31 -19.34
CA THR A 6 -23.25 1.64 -19.60
C THR A 6 -22.13 1.88 -18.59
N ARG A 7 -20.92 1.54 -18.98
CA ARG A 7 -19.68 1.75 -18.20
C ARG A 7 -19.59 3.23 -17.83
N LYS A 8 -19.86 3.56 -16.58
CA LYS A 8 -19.78 4.94 -16.09
C LYS A 8 -18.40 5.51 -16.39
N MET A 9 -18.36 6.65 -17.05
CA MET A 9 -17.13 7.30 -17.44
C MET A 9 -16.38 7.83 -16.20
N SER A 10 -15.14 7.40 -16.04
CA SER A 10 -14.24 7.91 -15.02
C SER A 10 -13.39 9.07 -15.56
N TRP A 11 -13.48 10.26 -14.95
CA TRP A 11 -12.66 11.42 -15.33
C TRP A 11 -11.23 11.29 -14.84
N ILE A 12 -11.01 10.62 -13.73
CA ILE A 12 -9.71 10.44 -13.08
C ILE A 12 -9.61 8.97 -12.65
N SER A 13 -8.44 8.36 -12.85
CA SER A 13 -8.22 6.98 -12.44
C SER A 13 -8.38 6.83 -10.92
N TRP A 14 -8.96 5.71 -10.49
CA TRP A 14 -9.12 5.42 -9.07
C TRP A 14 -7.78 5.41 -8.33
N LYS A 15 -6.72 4.93 -8.99
CA LYS A 15 -5.35 4.96 -8.49
C LYS A 15 -4.91 6.39 -8.12
N THR A 16 -5.16 7.37 -9.01
CA THR A 16 -4.84 8.79 -8.76
C THR A 16 -5.68 9.38 -7.63
N VAL A 17 -6.98 9.04 -7.54
CA VAL A 17 -7.87 9.46 -6.45
C VAL A 17 -7.35 8.98 -5.10
N CYS A 18 -6.82 7.76 -5.05
CA CYS A 18 -6.34 7.14 -3.82
C CYS A 18 -4.94 7.60 -3.39
N LEU A 19 -4.14 8.25 -4.24
CA LEU A 19 -2.88 8.83 -3.82
C LEU A 19 -3.08 9.79 -2.64
N ARG A 20 -2.07 9.90 -1.78
CA ARG A 20 -2.08 10.90 -0.70
C ARG A 20 -2.15 12.30 -1.29
N LYS A 21 -2.65 13.25 -0.51
CA LYS A 21 -2.76 14.66 -0.92
C LYS A 21 -1.39 15.25 -1.28
N GLU A 22 -0.34 14.88 -0.53
CA GLU A 22 1.04 15.28 -0.79
C GLU A 22 1.57 14.76 -2.15
N TYR A 23 0.96 13.70 -2.68
CA TYR A 23 1.31 13.08 -3.97
C TYR A 23 0.25 13.33 -5.05
N GLY A 24 -0.56 14.36 -4.85
CA GLY A 24 -1.52 14.81 -5.85
C GLY A 24 -2.84 14.06 -5.90
N GLY A 25 -3.14 13.22 -4.92
CA GLY A 25 -4.41 12.54 -4.81
C GLY A 25 -5.42 13.23 -3.91
N LEU A 26 -6.52 12.55 -3.62
CA LEU A 26 -7.53 12.96 -2.64
C LEU A 26 -7.35 12.28 -1.27
N GLY A 27 -6.42 11.34 -1.15
CA GLY A 27 -6.21 10.56 0.06
C GLY A 27 -7.33 9.57 0.38
N VAL A 28 -8.09 9.14 -0.62
CA VAL A 28 -9.11 8.11 -0.47
C VAL A 28 -8.41 6.76 -0.28
N ARG A 29 -8.90 5.95 0.66
CA ARG A 29 -8.30 4.64 0.92
C ARG A 29 -8.55 3.67 -0.24
N GLN A 30 -7.52 2.95 -0.63
CA GLN A 30 -7.60 1.81 -1.52
C GLN A 30 -8.22 0.65 -0.75
N LEU A 31 -9.47 0.29 -1.08
CA LEU A 31 -10.26 -0.66 -0.28
C LEU A 31 -9.64 -2.06 -0.26
N ARG A 32 -9.05 -2.50 -1.39
CA ARG A 32 -8.41 -3.81 -1.49
C ARG A 32 -7.20 -3.91 -0.57
N GLU A 33 -6.30 -2.93 -0.64
CA GLU A 33 -5.09 -2.86 0.18
C GLU A 33 -5.42 -2.67 1.66
N PHE A 34 -6.44 -1.86 1.94
CA PHE A 34 -6.91 -1.68 3.31
C PHE A 34 -7.53 -2.95 3.89
N ASN A 35 -8.33 -3.68 3.11
CA ASN A 35 -8.87 -4.96 3.52
C ASN A 35 -7.76 -6.00 3.73
N SER A 36 -6.77 -6.05 2.84
CA SER A 36 -5.60 -6.93 3.01
C SER A 36 -4.82 -6.61 4.29
N ALA A 37 -4.63 -5.32 4.61
CA ALA A 37 -4.01 -4.92 5.87
C ALA A 37 -4.86 -5.31 7.11
N LEU A 38 -6.19 -5.27 7.02
CA LEU A 38 -7.08 -5.75 8.10
C LEU A 38 -6.98 -7.27 8.28
N LEU A 39 -6.94 -8.02 7.19
CA LEU A 39 -6.79 -9.48 7.23
C LEU A 39 -5.40 -9.90 7.70
N GLY A 40 -4.35 -9.16 7.33
CA GLY A 40 -3.00 -9.39 7.83
C GLY A 40 -2.87 -9.28 9.35
N LYS A 41 -3.73 -8.48 9.99
CA LYS A 41 -3.81 -8.44 11.46
C LYS A 41 -4.25 -9.78 12.05
N TRP A 42 -5.08 -10.54 11.33
CA TRP A 42 -5.45 -11.89 11.74
C TRP A 42 -4.29 -12.87 11.58
N CYS A 43 -3.53 -12.78 10.46
CA CYS A 43 -2.32 -13.59 10.31
C CYS A 43 -1.35 -13.34 11.47
N TRP A 44 -1.09 -12.07 11.80
CA TRP A 44 -0.26 -11.70 12.94
C TRP A 44 -0.78 -12.23 14.26
N ARG A 45 -2.09 -12.08 14.51
CA ARG A 45 -2.70 -12.57 15.75
C ARG A 45 -2.56 -14.07 15.92
N MET A 46 -2.69 -14.83 14.84
CA MET A 46 -2.51 -16.29 14.87
C MET A 46 -1.04 -16.71 15.15
N LEU A 47 -0.08 -15.84 14.91
CA LEU A 47 1.33 -16.08 15.25
C LEU A 47 1.63 -15.79 16.72
N VAL A 48 1.11 -14.67 17.25
CA VAL A 48 1.50 -14.16 18.58
C VAL A 48 0.58 -14.61 19.71
N ASP A 49 -0.69 -14.94 19.43
CA ASP A 49 -1.73 -15.26 20.42
C ASP A 49 -2.27 -16.69 20.18
N ARG A 50 -1.42 -17.69 20.45
CA ARG A 50 -1.77 -19.10 20.27
C ARG A 50 -2.73 -19.65 21.34
N GLU A 51 -2.81 -19.01 22.49
CA GLU A 51 -3.73 -19.37 23.56
C GLU A 51 -5.09 -18.69 23.41
N GLY A 52 -5.17 -17.68 22.56
CA GLY A 52 -6.37 -16.90 22.31
C GLY A 52 -7.55 -17.72 21.78
N LEU A 53 -8.75 -17.29 22.11
CA LEU A 53 -9.99 -17.97 21.72
C LEU A 53 -10.06 -18.28 20.23
N TRP A 54 -9.69 -17.33 19.38
CA TRP A 54 -9.77 -17.50 17.93
C TRP A 54 -8.80 -18.55 17.40
N PHE A 55 -7.57 -18.57 17.90
CA PHE A 55 -6.62 -19.61 17.53
C PHE A 55 -7.16 -21.01 17.90
N ARG A 56 -7.70 -21.16 19.11
CA ARG A 56 -8.28 -22.42 19.58
C ARG A 56 -9.48 -22.86 18.74
N VAL A 57 -10.38 -21.92 18.39
CA VAL A 57 -11.55 -22.22 17.53
C VAL A 57 -11.11 -22.66 16.13
N LEU A 58 -10.13 -21.97 15.53
CA LEU A 58 -9.62 -22.31 14.21
C LEU A 58 -8.82 -23.64 14.24
N ALA A 59 -8.05 -23.87 15.28
CA ALA A 59 -7.35 -25.14 15.49
C ALA A 59 -8.31 -26.33 15.63
N ALA A 60 -9.40 -26.14 16.39
CA ALA A 60 -10.45 -27.16 16.52
C ALA A 60 -11.18 -27.43 15.19
N ARG A 61 -11.35 -26.41 14.35
CA ARG A 61 -12.07 -26.51 13.07
C ARG A 61 -11.24 -27.05 11.93
N TYR A 62 -10.00 -26.60 11.79
CA TYR A 62 -9.13 -26.91 10.64
C TYR A 62 -7.96 -27.84 11.00
N GLY A 63 -7.65 -28.00 12.28
CA GLY A 63 -6.51 -28.77 12.77
C GLY A 63 -5.22 -27.97 12.78
N LEU A 64 -4.19 -28.61 13.37
CA LEU A 64 -2.82 -28.10 13.41
C LEU A 64 -1.90 -29.03 12.62
N GLU A 65 -0.91 -28.46 11.98
CA GLU A 65 0.19 -29.16 11.32
C GLU A 65 1.49 -28.44 11.65
N HIS A 66 2.42 -29.14 12.28
CA HIS A 66 3.70 -28.58 12.74
C HIS A 66 3.52 -27.28 13.55
N GLY A 67 2.54 -27.25 14.47
CA GLY A 67 2.24 -26.08 15.30
C GLY A 67 1.55 -24.91 14.58
N ARG A 68 1.21 -25.04 13.31
CA ARG A 68 0.51 -24.03 12.50
C ARG A 68 -0.91 -24.48 12.13
N LEU A 69 -1.82 -23.52 11.94
CA LEU A 69 -3.18 -23.82 11.48
C LEU A 69 -3.14 -24.39 10.05
N ARG A 70 -3.80 -25.52 9.85
CA ARG A 70 -3.93 -26.14 8.51
C ARG A 70 -4.79 -25.29 7.59
N ALA A 71 -4.54 -25.45 6.30
CA ALA A 71 -5.39 -24.88 5.27
C ALA A 71 -6.79 -25.50 5.32
N GLY A 72 -7.82 -24.65 5.22
CA GLY A 72 -9.23 -25.09 5.22
C GLY A 72 -9.68 -25.77 3.93
N GLY A 73 -8.87 -25.67 2.88
CA GLY A 73 -9.16 -26.20 1.55
C GLY A 73 -10.52 -25.74 1.02
N SER A 74 -11.23 -26.61 0.31
CA SER A 74 -12.56 -26.33 -0.25
C SER A 74 -13.64 -26.09 0.81
N ARG A 75 -13.45 -26.56 2.05
CA ARG A 75 -14.37 -26.38 3.19
C ARG A 75 -14.11 -25.10 3.98
N GLY A 76 -13.04 -24.36 3.66
CA GLY A 76 -12.72 -23.08 4.29
C GLY A 76 -13.75 -22.00 3.96
N SER A 77 -14.08 -21.17 4.96
CA SER A 77 -14.89 -19.96 4.71
C SER A 77 -14.14 -19.02 3.78
N VAL A 78 -14.88 -18.14 3.06
CA VAL A 78 -14.25 -17.12 2.19
C VAL A 78 -13.24 -16.28 2.98
N TRP A 79 -13.63 -15.86 4.19
CA TRP A 79 -12.74 -15.10 5.07
C TRP A 79 -11.45 -15.86 5.43
N TRP A 80 -11.56 -17.15 5.79
CA TRP A 80 -10.38 -17.97 6.14
C TRP A 80 -9.46 -18.14 4.94
N ARG A 81 -10.00 -18.43 3.76
CA ARG A 81 -9.21 -18.54 2.52
C ARG A 81 -8.46 -17.25 2.17
N GLU A 82 -9.05 -16.08 2.44
CA GLU A 82 -8.32 -14.80 2.23
C GLU A 82 -7.21 -14.60 3.26
N VAL A 83 -7.41 -15.01 4.51
CA VAL A 83 -6.36 -15.01 5.54
C VAL A 83 -5.22 -15.97 5.15
N GLU A 84 -5.55 -17.18 4.68
CA GLU A 84 -4.57 -18.14 4.17
C GLU A 84 -3.77 -17.60 3.00
N ARG A 85 -4.43 -16.96 2.03
CA ARG A 85 -3.74 -16.33 0.89
C ARG A 85 -2.70 -15.30 1.31
N ILE A 86 -3.01 -14.50 2.31
CA ILE A 86 -2.07 -13.50 2.83
C ILE A 86 -0.92 -14.19 3.56
N ARG A 87 -1.22 -15.20 4.37
CA ARG A 87 -0.21 -15.99 5.09
C ARG A 87 0.75 -16.68 4.11
N ASP A 88 0.19 -17.29 3.07
CA ASP A 88 0.93 -18.10 2.10
C ASP A 88 1.51 -17.25 0.94
N GLY A 89 1.26 -15.93 0.95
CA GLY A 89 1.85 -14.99 0.01
C GLY A 89 1.24 -15.02 -1.39
N VAL A 90 0.03 -15.58 -1.58
CA VAL A 90 -0.57 -15.80 -2.90
C VAL A 90 -1.77 -14.90 -3.16
N GLY A 91 -1.82 -14.21 -4.32
CA GLY A 91 -3.03 -13.55 -4.83
C GLY A 91 -3.45 -12.27 -4.11
N GLY A 92 -2.55 -11.65 -3.36
CA GLY A 92 -2.76 -10.35 -2.73
C GLY A 92 -2.57 -9.16 -3.69
N PRO A 93 -2.67 -7.92 -3.19
CA PRO A 93 -2.27 -6.73 -3.95
C PRO A 93 -0.77 -6.70 -4.24
N ARG A 94 0.03 -7.35 -3.41
CA ARG A 94 1.46 -7.59 -3.53
C ARG A 94 1.74 -8.96 -2.93
N ASP A 95 2.18 -9.90 -3.74
CA ASP A 95 2.47 -11.26 -3.29
C ASP A 95 3.61 -11.25 -2.25
N GLY A 96 3.49 -12.11 -1.23
CA GLY A 96 4.52 -12.26 -0.20
C GLY A 96 4.64 -11.14 0.83
N TRP A 97 3.94 -10.02 0.67
CA TRP A 97 4.11 -8.81 1.49
C TRP A 97 4.07 -9.05 3.02
N PHE A 98 3.25 -10.00 3.47
CA PHE A 98 3.14 -10.30 4.90
C PHE A 98 4.35 -11.12 5.38
N GLY A 99 4.65 -12.24 4.71
CA GLY A 99 5.76 -13.13 5.06
C GLY A 99 7.12 -12.43 5.00
N GLU A 100 7.36 -11.60 3.97
CA GLU A 100 8.58 -10.81 3.81
C GLU A 100 8.84 -9.83 4.97
N ASN A 101 7.78 -9.40 5.67
CA ASN A 101 7.85 -8.42 6.74
C ASN A 101 7.67 -9.00 8.15
N VAL A 102 7.58 -10.32 8.27
CA VAL A 102 7.51 -11.03 9.55
C VAL A 102 8.79 -11.80 9.78
N THR A 103 9.39 -11.64 10.96
CA THR A 103 10.59 -12.38 11.36
C THR A 103 10.43 -12.93 12.77
N ARG A 104 11.13 -14.01 13.06
CA ARG A 104 11.19 -14.59 14.40
C ARG A 104 12.53 -14.25 15.05
N LYS A 105 12.51 -13.58 16.17
CA LYS A 105 13.71 -13.39 16.99
C LYS A 105 13.77 -14.54 17.99
N VAL A 106 14.81 -15.35 17.87
CA VAL A 106 15.07 -16.47 18.78
C VAL A 106 15.67 -15.94 20.07
N GLY A 107 15.15 -16.42 21.18
CA GLY A 107 15.68 -16.28 22.52
C GLY A 107 16.22 -17.64 23.00
N ASP A 108 15.41 -18.39 23.73
CA ASP A 108 15.73 -19.76 24.17
C ASP A 108 15.48 -20.83 23.08
N GLY A 109 14.76 -20.50 22.02
CA GLY A 109 14.48 -21.36 20.87
C GLY A 109 13.39 -22.40 21.09
N THR A 110 12.68 -22.38 22.22
CA THR A 110 11.67 -23.40 22.56
C THR A 110 10.40 -23.28 21.77
N ASP A 111 10.01 -22.04 21.37
CA ASP A 111 8.79 -21.73 20.61
C ASP A 111 9.02 -21.48 19.12
N THR A 112 10.24 -21.63 18.63
CA THR A 112 10.63 -21.37 17.25
C THR A 112 10.86 -22.68 16.52
N LEU A 113 10.11 -22.92 15.44
CA LEU A 113 10.30 -24.08 14.59
C LEU A 113 11.55 -23.89 13.71
N PHE A 114 12.48 -24.86 13.78
CA PHE A 114 13.78 -24.76 13.12
C PHE A 114 13.66 -24.55 11.61
N TRP A 115 12.84 -25.35 10.94
CA TRP A 115 12.74 -25.32 9.49
C TRP A 115 11.78 -24.27 8.93
N THR A 116 10.67 -24.04 9.61
CA THR A 116 9.52 -23.33 9.01
C THR A 116 9.33 -21.91 9.49
N ASP A 117 9.97 -21.50 10.59
CA ASP A 117 9.91 -20.12 11.04
C ASP A 117 11.03 -19.28 10.41
N PRO A 118 10.77 -17.99 10.08
CA PRO A 118 11.74 -17.09 9.46
C PRO A 118 12.67 -16.44 10.51
N TRP A 119 13.47 -17.26 11.19
CA TRP A 119 14.33 -16.83 12.30
C TRP A 119 15.77 -16.51 11.87
N LEU A 120 16.27 -17.18 10.83
CA LEU A 120 17.62 -16.98 10.34
C LEU A 120 17.61 -16.15 9.04
N GLY A 121 18.05 -14.89 9.13
CA GLY A 121 18.02 -13.98 7.98
C GLY A 121 16.62 -13.58 7.48
N GLY A 122 15.56 -14.01 8.17
CA GLY A 122 14.17 -13.65 7.85
C GLY A 122 13.54 -14.46 6.71
N ILE A 123 14.18 -15.56 6.29
CA ILE A 123 13.67 -16.52 5.32
C ILE A 123 13.64 -17.87 6.03
N PRO A 124 12.52 -18.65 5.95
CA PRO A 124 12.46 -19.99 6.48
C PRO A 124 13.53 -20.90 5.89
N LEU A 125 14.16 -21.74 6.72
CA LEU A 125 15.17 -22.69 6.22
C LEU A 125 14.58 -23.71 5.23
N CYS A 126 13.30 -24.06 5.37
CA CYS A 126 12.62 -24.93 4.40
C CYS A 126 12.47 -24.32 3.01
N GLU A 127 12.46 -22.98 2.88
CA GLU A 127 12.45 -22.29 1.57
C GLU A 127 13.86 -22.23 0.99
N ARG A 128 14.86 -21.92 1.82
CA ARG A 128 16.25 -21.82 1.39
C ARG A 128 16.88 -23.17 1.08
N PHE A 129 16.57 -24.18 1.90
CA PHE A 129 17.10 -25.53 1.85
C PHE A 129 15.98 -26.56 1.68
N GLY A 130 15.05 -26.32 0.74
CA GLY A 130 13.84 -27.15 0.57
C GLY A 130 14.14 -28.62 0.40
N ARG A 131 15.24 -28.96 -0.28
CA ARG A 131 15.65 -30.35 -0.47
C ARG A 131 16.05 -31.03 0.83
N LEU A 132 16.78 -30.34 1.69
CA LEU A 132 17.14 -30.87 3.02
C LEU A 132 15.89 -31.04 3.89
N PHE A 133 15.00 -30.05 3.86
CA PHE A 133 13.70 -30.12 4.56
C PHE A 133 12.87 -31.33 4.12
N ASP A 134 12.83 -31.64 2.81
CA ASP A 134 12.12 -32.81 2.29
C ASP A 134 12.69 -34.13 2.78
N LEU A 135 13.96 -34.20 3.08
CA LEU A 135 14.66 -35.36 3.55
C LEU A 135 14.72 -35.49 5.08
N ALA A 136 14.56 -34.38 5.79
CA ALA A 136 14.68 -34.33 7.24
C ALA A 136 13.58 -35.13 7.95
N GLU A 137 13.95 -35.91 8.93
CA GLU A 137 13.04 -36.54 9.90
C GLU A 137 12.61 -35.56 10.98
N THR A 138 13.49 -34.60 11.32
CA THR A 138 13.34 -33.57 12.36
C THR A 138 12.57 -32.32 11.91
N ARG A 139 11.56 -32.50 11.03
CA ARG A 139 10.83 -31.36 10.42
C ARG A 139 10.08 -30.46 11.40
N SER A 140 9.63 -31.04 12.50
CA SER A 140 8.83 -30.35 13.53
C SER A 140 9.64 -29.89 14.73
N ASN A 141 10.95 -30.16 14.75
CA ASN A 141 11.80 -29.79 15.87
C ASN A 141 11.91 -28.26 16.01
N THR A 142 12.00 -27.84 17.26
CA THR A 142 12.28 -26.46 17.61
C THR A 142 13.77 -26.14 17.45
N VAL A 143 14.10 -24.85 17.48
CA VAL A 143 15.51 -24.42 17.46
C VAL A 143 16.26 -24.91 18.69
N ALA A 144 15.61 -24.93 19.87
CA ALA A 144 16.19 -25.47 21.10
C ALA A 144 16.48 -26.97 21.00
N GLU A 145 15.56 -27.76 20.45
CA GLU A 145 15.76 -29.20 20.25
C GLU A 145 16.91 -29.48 19.29
N MET A 146 16.95 -28.79 18.14
CA MET A 146 18.03 -28.94 17.16
C MET A 146 19.39 -28.51 17.73
N HIS A 147 19.41 -27.45 18.57
CA HIS A 147 20.61 -27.02 19.24
C HIS A 147 21.09 -28.04 20.28
N SER A 148 20.17 -28.63 21.06
CA SER A 148 20.51 -29.64 22.07
C SER A 148 21.03 -30.96 21.49
N LEU A 149 20.56 -31.31 20.28
CA LEU A 149 21.06 -32.47 19.53
C LEU A 149 22.41 -32.17 18.84
N GLY A 150 22.83 -30.94 18.79
CA GLY A 150 24.04 -30.50 18.12
C GLY A 150 23.86 -30.40 16.59
N TRP A 151 23.73 -29.18 16.09
CA TRP A 151 23.63 -28.92 14.65
C TRP A 151 24.97 -28.67 13.95
N GLU A 152 26.05 -28.86 14.69
CA GLU A 152 27.41 -28.76 14.18
C GLU A 152 27.77 -29.97 13.29
N VAL A 153 28.96 -29.95 12.71
CA VAL A 153 29.46 -31.05 11.91
C VAL A 153 29.66 -32.28 12.80
N GLY A 154 28.93 -33.36 12.51
CA GLY A 154 28.95 -34.59 13.31
C GLY A 154 27.95 -34.62 14.47
N GLY A 155 27.09 -33.59 14.61
CA GLY A 155 26.02 -33.62 15.60
C GLY A 155 24.82 -34.49 15.22
N GLU A 156 24.02 -34.86 16.20
CA GLU A 156 22.90 -35.80 16.07
C GLU A 156 21.61 -35.11 15.55
N ALA A 157 21.60 -33.76 15.34
CA ALA A 157 20.43 -33.02 14.87
C ALA A 157 20.00 -33.37 13.44
N TRP A 158 20.88 -34.00 12.66
CA TRP A 158 20.70 -34.23 11.24
C TRP A 158 20.28 -35.68 10.94
N GLU A 159 19.02 -35.97 11.18
CA GLU A 159 18.41 -37.24 10.81
C GLU A 159 17.73 -37.16 9.46
N TRP A 160 18.10 -38.11 8.56
CA TRP A 160 17.64 -38.10 7.18
C TRP A 160 16.93 -39.45 6.83
N ARG A 161 15.86 -39.36 6.06
CA ARG A 161 15.12 -40.54 5.54
C ARG A 161 15.98 -41.49 4.70
N ARG A 162 17.07 -40.96 4.12
CA ARG A 162 18.09 -41.73 3.36
C ARG A 162 19.43 -41.02 3.46
N ARG A 163 20.48 -41.66 3.04
CA ARG A 163 21.80 -41.04 2.91
C ARG A 163 21.75 -39.87 1.92
N LEU A 164 22.42 -38.79 2.24
CA LEU A 164 22.56 -37.63 1.39
C LEU A 164 23.49 -37.90 0.21
N TRP A 165 23.24 -37.29 -0.91
CA TRP A 165 24.16 -37.28 -2.04
C TRP A 165 25.20 -36.16 -1.83
N VAL A 166 26.31 -36.20 -2.59
CA VAL A 166 27.44 -35.23 -2.44
C VAL A 166 26.97 -33.78 -2.48
N TRP A 167 26.09 -33.44 -3.42
CA TRP A 167 25.56 -32.07 -3.54
C TRP A 167 24.57 -31.71 -2.39
N GLU A 168 23.87 -32.67 -1.83
CA GLU A 168 23.02 -32.44 -0.64
C GLU A 168 23.88 -32.25 0.61
N GLU A 169 25.05 -32.93 0.71
CA GLU A 169 26.02 -32.67 1.77
C GLU A 169 26.67 -31.30 1.69
N GLU A 170 26.91 -30.78 0.47
CA GLU A 170 27.37 -29.40 0.29
C GLU A 170 26.34 -28.40 0.78
N MET A 171 25.07 -28.62 0.45
CA MET A 171 23.95 -27.81 0.93
C MET A 171 23.83 -27.86 2.45
N LEU A 172 24.05 -29.03 3.06
CA LEU A 172 24.08 -29.16 4.52
C LEU A 172 25.22 -28.35 5.14
N ARG A 173 26.43 -28.39 4.57
CA ARG A 173 27.57 -27.58 5.05
C ARG A 173 27.28 -26.08 4.95
N GLU A 174 26.59 -25.64 3.90
CA GLU A 174 26.14 -24.24 3.80
C GLU A 174 25.17 -23.91 4.93
N CYS A 175 24.18 -24.75 5.18
CA CYS A 175 23.23 -24.59 6.29
C CYS A 175 23.95 -24.52 7.64
N GLN A 176 24.85 -25.44 7.92
CA GLN A 176 25.65 -25.49 9.16
C GLN A 176 26.49 -24.22 9.33
N THR A 177 27.10 -23.72 8.26
CA THR A 177 27.89 -22.47 8.30
C THR A 177 27.05 -21.28 8.73
N LEU A 178 25.80 -21.20 8.31
CA LEU A 178 24.86 -20.15 8.73
C LEU A 178 24.46 -20.26 10.21
N LEU A 179 24.54 -21.47 10.79
CA LEU A 179 24.20 -21.72 12.18
C LEU A 179 25.34 -21.44 13.16
N LEU A 180 26.59 -21.44 12.70
CA LEU A 180 27.77 -21.22 13.54
C LEU A 180 27.71 -19.97 14.42
N PRO A 181 27.24 -18.80 13.96
CA PRO A 181 27.18 -17.59 14.79
C PRO A 181 25.96 -17.56 15.73
N VAL A 182 25.09 -18.57 15.69
CA VAL A 182 23.85 -18.56 16.46
C VAL A 182 24.12 -19.04 17.88
N THR A 183 23.73 -18.21 18.84
CA THR A 183 23.79 -18.55 20.27
C THR A 183 22.41 -18.33 20.89
N LEU A 184 21.90 -19.32 21.62
CA LEU A 184 20.61 -19.21 22.30
C LEU A 184 20.76 -18.46 23.63
N GLN A 185 19.75 -17.65 23.96
CA GLN A 185 19.71 -16.88 25.21
C GLN A 185 18.67 -17.50 26.14
N VAL A 186 19.12 -18.30 27.11
CA VAL A 186 18.27 -19.10 28.02
C VAL A 186 17.21 -18.27 28.75
N ASP A 187 17.51 -17.01 29.07
CA ASP A 187 16.61 -16.13 29.82
C ASP A 187 15.73 -15.23 28.93
N SER A 188 15.70 -15.48 27.63
CA SER A 188 14.94 -14.65 26.67
C SER A 188 13.95 -15.51 25.93
N MET A 189 12.67 -15.14 25.95
CA MET A 189 11.63 -15.81 25.14
C MET A 189 11.74 -15.45 23.67
N ASP A 190 11.34 -16.39 22.81
CA ASP A 190 11.20 -16.19 21.37
C ASP A 190 10.07 -15.20 21.07
N ARG A 191 10.31 -14.28 20.10
CA ARG A 191 9.33 -13.23 19.77
C ARG A 191 9.15 -13.08 18.27
N TRP A 192 7.92 -12.84 17.84
CA TRP A 192 7.60 -12.39 16.49
C TRP A 192 7.87 -10.91 16.35
N HIS A 193 8.54 -10.52 15.28
CA HIS A 193 8.82 -9.14 14.93
C HIS A 193 8.14 -8.76 13.62
N TRP A 194 7.52 -7.60 13.61
CA TRP A 194 7.02 -6.93 12.43
C TRP A 194 8.06 -5.94 11.95
N ARG A 195 8.67 -6.14 10.77
CA ARG A 195 9.80 -5.31 10.30
C ARG A 195 9.51 -3.82 10.24
N PRO A 196 8.33 -3.33 9.79
CA PRO A 196 8.03 -1.90 9.78
C PRO A 196 7.99 -1.26 11.17
N ASP A 197 7.61 -2.00 12.21
CA ASP A 197 7.66 -1.57 13.62
C ASP A 197 8.04 -2.75 14.53
N PRO A 198 9.35 -2.99 14.72
CA PRO A 198 9.83 -4.10 15.55
C PRO A 198 9.43 -4.01 17.03
N SER A 199 9.16 -2.82 17.54
CA SER A 199 8.81 -2.57 18.94
C SER A 199 7.31 -2.64 19.21
N GLY A 200 6.50 -2.09 18.32
CA GLY A 200 5.03 -2.02 18.46
C GLY A 200 4.28 -3.21 17.85
N GLY A 201 4.97 -4.02 17.03
CA GLY A 201 4.36 -5.13 16.32
C GLY A 201 3.47 -4.70 15.16
N TYR A 202 2.59 -5.59 14.71
CA TYR A 202 1.75 -5.35 13.54
C TYR A 202 0.70 -4.27 13.77
N SER A 203 0.68 -3.26 12.92
CA SER A 203 -0.41 -2.31 12.81
C SER A 203 -1.02 -2.31 11.38
N VAL A 204 -2.35 -2.15 11.31
CA VAL A 204 -3.06 -2.00 10.03
C VAL A 204 -2.57 -0.77 9.26
N ARG A 205 -2.15 0.27 9.98
CA ARG A 205 -1.63 1.51 9.40
C ARG A 205 -0.34 1.26 8.64
N ASP A 206 0.62 0.58 9.27
CA ASP A 206 1.93 0.33 8.66
C ASP A 206 1.82 -0.66 7.51
N ALA A 207 1.01 -1.71 7.67
CA ALA A 207 0.70 -2.65 6.59
C ALA A 207 0.04 -1.96 5.40
N TYR A 208 -0.92 -1.06 5.64
CA TYR A 208 -1.54 -0.28 4.57
C TYR A 208 -0.54 0.66 3.90
N GLN A 209 0.33 1.31 4.65
CA GLN A 209 1.40 2.14 4.08
C GLN A 209 2.34 1.32 3.22
N LEU A 210 2.76 0.14 3.69
CA LEU A 210 3.60 -0.79 2.94
C LEU A 210 2.96 -1.19 1.60
N LEU A 211 1.67 -1.55 1.62
CA LEU A 211 0.91 -1.97 0.43
C LEU A 211 0.66 -0.82 -0.55
N THR A 212 0.60 0.42 -0.07
CA THR A 212 0.31 1.61 -0.87
C THR A 212 1.52 2.49 -1.12
N SER A 213 2.73 2.07 -0.70
CA SER A 213 3.98 2.77 -1.01
C SER A 213 4.17 2.81 -2.53
N GLN A 214 3.96 3.96 -3.14
CA GLN A 214 4.14 4.20 -4.56
C GLN A 214 5.09 5.38 -4.76
N GLU A 215 5.79 5.36 -5.88
CA GLU A 215 6.61 6.48 -6.32
C GLU A 215 5.78 7.77 -6.39
N ALA A 216 6.28 8.80 -5.76
CA ALA A 216 5.63 10.10 -5.68
C ALA A 216 5.64 10.78 -7.06
N VAL A 217 4.47 11.02 -7.62
CA VAL A 217 4.32 11.96 -8.74
C VAL A 217 4.05 13.33 -8.14
N THR A 218 5.06 14.16 -8.02
CA THR A 218 4.92 15.53 -7.51
C THR A 218 4.26 16.43 -8.55
N LEU A 219 3.23 17.13 -8.17
CA LEU A 219 2.48 18.13 -8.96
C LEU A 219 3.00 19.57 -8.74
N GLY A 220 4.24 19.75 -8.34
CA GLY A 220 4.82 21.06 -8.09
C GLY A 220 4.12 21.88 -6.98
N ASP A 221 4.46 23.16 -6.89
CA ASP A 221 4.09 24.08 -5.80
C ASP A 221 2.57 24.34 -5.66
N ALA A 222 1.79 24.13 -6.72
CA ALA A 222 0.34 24.34 -6.72
C ALA A 222 -0.41 23.35 -5.79
N GLN A 223 0.20 22.22 -5.46
CA GLN A 223 -0.45 21.15 -4.72
C GLN A 223 -0.66 21.47 -3.24
N ASP A 224 0.34 22.07 -2.60
CA ASP A 224 0.24 22.47 -1.18
C ASP A 224 -0.80 23.55 -0.94
N LEU A 225 -1.08 24.36 -1.99
CA LEU A 225 -2.04 25.45 -1.95
C LEU A 225 -3.50 24.97 -2.09
N LEU A 226 -3.72 23.78 -2.68
CA LEU A 226 -5.06 23.22 -2.93
C LEU A 226 -5.79 22.81 -1.65
N TRP A 227 -5.07 22.26 -0.66
CA TRP A 227 -5.69 21.59 0.51
C TRP A 227 -5.70 22.48 1.75
N HIS A 228 -6.21 23.71 1.61
CA HIS A 228 -6.28 24.61 2.74
C HIS A 228 -7.51 24.30 3.62
N LYS A 229 -7.30 24.21 4.95
CA LYS A 229 -8.34 23.79 5.93
C LYS A 229 -9.59 24.68 5.93
N GLN A 230 -9.49 25.93 5.50
CA GLN A 230 -10.59 26.90 5.50
C GLN A 230 -11.34 26.96 4.17
N VAL A 231 -10.87 26.26 3.16
CA VAL A 231 -11.53 26.19 1.85
C VAL A 231 -12.51 25.03 1.87
N PRO A 232 -13.77 25.24 1.46
CA PRO A 232 -14.72 24.15 1.34
C PRO A 232 -14.19 23.03 0.43
N LEU A 233 -14.33 21.78 0.86
CA LEU A 233 -13.78 20.62 0.14
C LEU A 233 -14.21 20.56 -1.34
N LYS A 234 -15.46 20.94 -1.63
CA LYS A 234 -15.99 21.00 -3.01
C LYS A 234 -15.16 21.93 -3.92
N VAL A 235 -14.65 23.02 -3.39
CA VAL A 235 -13.82 24.02 -4.12
C VAL A 235 -12.43 23.45 -4.35
N SER A 236 -11.82 22.88 -3.32
CA SER A 236 -10.53 22.20 -3.45
C SER A 236 -10.58 21.05 -4.47
N ILE A 237 -11.65 20.25 -4.47
CA ILE A 237 -11.84 19.18 -5.47
C ILE A 237 -12.05 19.77 -6.88
N PHE A 238 -12.78 20.86 -7.01
CA PHE A 238 -12.95 21.53 -8.29
C PHE A 238 -11.60 22.04 -8.83
N ALA A 239 -10.83 22.79 -8.02
CA ALA A 239 -9.51 23.27 -8.39
C ALA A 239 -8.55 22.11 -8.71
N TRP A 240 -8.60 21.03 -7.94
CA TRP A 240 -7.82 19.82 -8.20
C TRP A 240 -8.14 19.18 -9.56
N ARG A 241 -9.42 19.15 -9.95
CA ARG A 241 -9.85 18.66 -11.27
C ARG A 241 -9.46 19.64 -12.38
N LEU A 242 -9.59 20.94 -12.14
CA LEU A 242 -9.22 22.00 -13.07
C LEU A 242 -7.72 21.95 -13.43
N LEU A 243 -6.85 21.93 -12.40
CA LEU A 243 -5.40 21.89 -12.59
C LEU A 243 -4.90 20.60 -13.28
N ARG A 244 -5.71 19.54 -13.26
CA ARG A 244 -5.44 18.28 -13.96
C ARG A 244 -6.10 18.21 -15.34
N ASP A 245 -6.73 19.27 -15.78
CA ASP A 245 -7.53 19.29 -16.99
C ASP A 245 -8.55 18.13 -17.06
N ARG A 246 -9.30 17.95 -15.96
CA ARG A 246 -10.31 16.88 -15.81
C ARG A 246 -11.72 17.43 -15.56
N LEU A 247 -11.98 18.64 -15.99
CA LEU A 247 -13.34 19.19 -16.05
C LEU A 247 -14.04 18.70 -17.34
N PRO A 248 -15.39 18.63 -17.33
CA PRO A 248 -16.17 18.23 -18.49
C PRO A 248 -16.31 19.38 -19.50
N THR A 249 -15.19 19.94 -19.95
CA THR A 249 -15.17 20.91 -21.06
C THR A 249 -15.46 20.22 -22.39
N LYS A 250 -15.92 20.94 -23.39
CA LYS A 250 -16.23 20.35 -24.70
C LYS A 250 -15.00 19.70 -25.32
N THR A 251 -13.83 20.32 -25.23
CA THR A 251 -12.56 19.70 -25.67
C THR A 251 -12.32 18.35 -24.99
N ASN A 252 -12.52 18.27 -23.68
CA ASN A 252 -12.37 17.01 -22.93
C ASN A 252 -13.45 15.98 -23.29
N LEU A 253 -14.66 16.40 -23.65
CA LEU A 253 -15.73 15.52 -24.09
C LEU A 253 -15.47 14.99 -25.51
N VAL A 254 -14.94 15.83 -26.41
CA VAL A 254 -14.50 15.41 -27.76
C VAL A 254 -13.37 14.40 -27.66
N THR A 255 -12.33 14.68 -26.86
CA THR A 255 -11.19 13.76 -26.64
C THR A 255 -11.64 12.39 -26.16
N ARG A 256 -12.79 12.33 -25.47
CA ARG A 256 -13.39 11.08 -24.97
C ARG A 256 -14.43 10.46 -25.89
N GLY A 257 -14.62 11.01 -27.08
CA GLY A 257 -15.56 10.51 -28.07
C GLY A 257 -17.04 10.68 -27.70
N ILE A 258 -17.37 11.63 -26.80
CA ILE A 258 -18.75 11.91 -26.37
C ILE A 258 -19.39 12.99 -27.25
N LEU A 259 -18.59 13.96 -27.67
CA LEU A 259 -19.00 15.02 -28.60
C LEU A 259 -18.24 14.89 -29.91
N SER A 260 -18.89 15.28 -31.01
CA SER A 260 -18.23 15.44 -32.30
C SER A 260 -17.25 16.61 -32.27
N PRO A 261 -16.12 16.53 -33.01
CA PRO A 261 -15.10 17.60 -33.06
C PRO A 261 -15.65 18.98 -33.39
N ASP A 262 -16.72 19.04 -34.21
CA ASP A 262 -17.35 20.29 -34.64
C ASP A 262 -18.08 21.04 -33.52
N LEU A 263 -18.30 20.37 -32.37
CA LEU A 263 -19.06 20.94 -31.23
C LEU A 263 -18.17 21.46 -30.09
N ASP A 264 -16.88 21.59 -30.33
CA ASP A 264 -15.93 22.01 -29.28
C ASP A 264 -15.85 23.53 -29.06
N THR A 265 -16.63 24.33 -29.79
CA THR A 265 -16.65 25.79 -29.70
C THR A 265 -17.15 26.30 -28.35
N CYS A 266 -16.53 27.35 -27.86
CA CYS A 266 -16.83 28.01 -26.56
C CYS A 266 -18.30 28.36 -26.43
N VAL A 267 -18.90 28.11 -25.27
CA VAL A 267 -20.29 28.41 -24.93
C VAL A 267 -20.64 29.93 -25.06
N THR A 268 -19.65 30.81 -24.94
CA THR A 268 -19.85 32.25 -25.07
C THR A 268 -19.92 32.74 -26.51
N GLY A 269 -19.68 31.89 -27.50
CA GLY A 269 -19.62 32.27 -28.90
C GLY A 269 -18.40 33.12 -29.31
N CYS A 270 -17.33 33.14 -28.49
CA CYS A 270 -16.12 33.91 -28.76
C CYS A 270 -15.23 33.34 -29.90
N GLY A 271 -15.62 32.21 -30.49
CA GLY A 271 -14.90 31.56 -31.59
C GLY A 271 -13.73 30.65 -31.15
N GLY A 272 -13.34 30.62 -29.89
CA GLY A 272 -12.32 29.74 -29.36
C GLY A 272 -12.84 28.35 -29.07
N THR A 273 -11.92 27.37 -28.88
CA THR A 273 -12.27 26.01 -28.40
C THR A 273 -12.51 25.99 -26.89
N GLU A 274 -13.52 25.25 -26.42
CA GLU A 274 -13.89 25.20 -25.01
C GLU A 274 -12.98 24.25 -24.22
N SER A 275 -11.76 24.71 -23.96
CA SER A 275 -10.83 24.05 -23.03
C SER A 275 -10.86 24.72 -21.64
N SER A 276 -10.33 24.05 -20.62
CA SER A 276 -10.16 24.62 -19.28
C SER A 276 -9.32 25.89 -19.32
N GLN A 277 -8.22 25.88 -20.07
CA GLN A 277 -7.35 27.05 -20.27
C GLN A 277 -8.10 28.22 -20.88
N HIS A 278 -8.88 27.93 -21.95
CA HIS A 278 -9.66 28.97 -22.62
C HIS A 278 -10.73 29.57 -21.69
N LEU A 279 -11.56 28.75 -21.08
CA LEU A 279 -12.66 29.22 -20.23
C LEU A 279 -12.18 30.05 -19.04
N PHE A 280 -11.07 29.67 -18.40
CA PHE A 280 -10.63 30.34 -17.18
C PHE A 280 -9.61 31.47 -17.41
N LEU A 281 -8.89 31.51 -18.52
CA LEU A 281 -7.86 32.55 -18.74
C LEU A 281 -8.08 33.37 -20.03
N SER A 282 -8.27 32.69 -21.18
CA SER A 282 -8.18 33.37 -22.48
C SER A 282 -9.51 33.64 -23.15
N CYS A 283 -10.66 33.27 -22.56
CA CYS A 283 -11.96 33.63 -23.10
C CYS A 283 -12.22 35.14 -22.97
N GLY A 284 -12.59 35.80 -24.05
CA GLY A 284 -12.90 37.22 -24.04
C GLY A 284 -13.97 37.62 -23.03
N THR A 285 -14.94 36.76 -22.79
CA THR A 285 -16.02 36.99 -21.82
C THR A 285 -15.60 36.66 -20.39
N PHE A 286 -15.08 35.47 -20.14
CA PHE A 286 -14.76 35.02 -18.77
C PHE A 286 -13.40 35.52 -18.28
N GLY A 287 -12.39 35.58 -19.16
CA GLY A 287 -11.06 36.10 -18.82
C GLY A 287 -11.08 37.57 -18.40
N SER A 288 -12.02 38.38 -18.93
CA SER A 288 -12.20 39.80 -18.56
C SER A 288 -12.61 40.01 -17.09
N LEU A 289 -13.05 38.97 -16.40
CA LEU A 289 -13.35 39.01 -14.96
C LEU A 289 -12.09 39.16 -14.09
N TRP A 290 -10.96 38.66 -14.52
CA TRP A 290 -9.73 38.67 -13.70
C TRP A 290 -9.16 40.03 -13.44
N PRO A 291 -9.12 40.98 -14.41
CA PRO A 291 -8.76 42.38 -14.13
C PRO A 291 -9.67 43.03 -13.09
N LEU A 292 -10.97 42.75 -13.13
CA LEU A 292 -11.93 43.28 -12.15
C LEU A 292 -11.67 42.70 -10.75
N VAL A 293 -11.43 41.41 -10.67
CA VAL A 293 -11.10 40.73 -9.40
C VAL A 293 -9.78 41.28 -8.85
N ARG A 294 -8.75 41.43 -9.68
CA ARG A 294 -7.46 42.01 -9.28
C ARG A 294 -7.61 43.42 -8.74
N SER A 295 -8.36 44.27 -9.46
CA SER A 295 -8.68 45.64 -9.03
C SER A 295 -9.42 45.65 -7.69
N TRP A 296 -10.40 44.78 -7.52
CA TRP A 296 -11.17 44.68 -6.27
C TRP A 296 -10.33 44.24 -5.07
N ILE A 297 -9.38 43.32 -5.27
CA ILE A 297 -8.49 42.86 -4.21
C ILE A 297 -7.31 43.81 -3.97
N GLY A 298 -7.03 44.69 -4.91
CA GLY A 298 -5.99 45.75 -4.80
C GLY A 298 -4.58 45.21 -5.09
N PHE A 299 -4.42 44.25 -6.00
CA PHE A 299 -3.09 43.82 -6.42
C PHE A 299 -2.94 43.74 -7.95
N SER A 300 -1.71 43.92 -8.42
CA SER A 300 -1.33 43.74 -9.82
C SER A 300 -0.40 42.60 -10.00
N THR A 301 -0.68 41.73 -10.98
CA THR A 301 0.20 40.64 -11.41
C THR A 301 0.31 40.63 -12.92
N ALA A 302 1.36 40.04 -13.44
CA ALA A 302 1.47 39.69 -14.85
C ALA A 302 0.38 38.70 -15.25
N ASP A 303 -0.02 38.70 -16.50
CA ASP A 303 -0.95 37.69 -17.01
C ASP A 303 -0.27 36.33 -17.06
N ALA A 304 -0.90 35.37 -16.43
CA ALA A 304 -0.37 34.04 -16.38
C ALA A 304 -0.60 33.29 -17.70
N HIS A 305 0.39 32.51 -18.12
CA HIS A 305 0.32 31.71 -19.34
C HIS A 305 -0.36 30.35 -19.15
N SER A 306 -0.45 29.87 -17.93
CA SER A 306 -1.11 28.59 -17.59
C SER A 306 -2.05 28.75 -16.39
N LEU A 307 -3.00 27.79 -16.27
CA LEU A 307 -3.89 27.70 -15.10
C LEU A 307 -3.12 27.46 -13.80
N SER A 308 -2.04 26.68 -13.86
CA SER A 308 -1.18 26.43 -12.70
C SER A 308 -0.48 27.72 -12.24
N ASP A 309 0.12 28.47 -13.17
CA ASP A 309 0.81 29.71 -12.84
C ASP A 309 -0.18 30.74 -12.30
N HIS A 310 -1.36 30.85 -12.92
CA HIS A 310 -2.43 31.73 -12.45
C HIS A 310 -2.85 31.38 -11.01
N PHE A 311 -3.05 30.11 -10.71
CA PHE A 311 -3.42 29.64 -9.38
C PHE A 311 -2.34 29.95 -8.34
N VAL A 312 -1.08 29.70 -8.67
CA VAL A 312 0.08 29.97 -7.79
C VAL A 312 0.24 31.49 -7.57
N GLN A 313 0.22 32.31 -8.63
CA GLN A 313 0.35 33.75 -8.53
C GLN A 313 -0.74 34.35 -7.64
N PHE A 314 -1.99 34.00 -7.86
CA PHE A 314 -3.10 34.49 -7.03
C PHE A 314 -2.98 34.05 -5.57
N THR A 315 -2.51 32.85 -5.31
CA THR A 315 -2.37 32.34 -3.95
C THR A 315 -1.23 33.03 -3.20
N HIS A 316 -0.14 33.38 -3.90
CA HIS A 316 1.00 34.09 -3.30
C HIS A 316 0.80 35.63 -3.21
N ALA A 317 0.11 36.23 -4.16
CA ALA A 317 -0.08 37.66 -4.21
C ALA A 317 -0.92 38.24 -3.05
N THR A 318 -1.72 37.39 -2.40
CA THR A 318 -2.57 37.81 -1.28
C THR A 318 -1.85 37.96 0.06
N GLY A 319 -0.56 38.21 0.10
CA GLY A 319 0.35 38.68 1.16
C GLY A 319 0.13 38.35 2.64
N GLY A 320 -1.02 37.83 3.06
CA GLY A 320 -1.30 37.48 4.45
C GLY A 320 -2.33 36.37 4.61
N LEU A 321 -2.28 35.66 5.72
CA LEU A 321 -3.19 34.53 6.02
C LEU A 321 -4.70 34.93 5.92
N ARG A 322 -5.07 36.15 6.22
CA ARG A 322 -6.45 36.65 6.13
C ARG A 322 -6.90 36.88 4.69
N ALA A 323 -6.06 37.52 3.87
CA ALA A 323 -6.38 37.80 2.47
C ALA A 323 -6.41 36.52 1.63
N ARG A 324 -5.51 35.54 1.88
CA ARG A 324 -5.56 34.22 1.28
C ARG A 324 -6.89 33.49 1.55
N ARG A 325 -7.46 33.68 2.76
CA ARG A 325 -8.74 33.07 3.17
C ARG A 325 -9.92 33.64 2.39
N SER A 326 -9.96 34.96 2.22
CA SER A 326 -11.03 35.65 1.51
C SER A 326 -11.02 35.34 0.03
N PHE A 327 -9.83 35.18 -0.57
CA PHE A 327 -9.68 34.95 -1.99
C PHE A 327 -10.09 33.53 -2.40
N THR A 328 -9.67 32.52 -1.65
CA THR A 328 -10.09 31.14 -1.89
C THR A 328 -11.61 30.95 -1.70
N ALA A 329 -12.23 31.78 -0.86
CA ALA A 329 -13.68 31.81 -0.69
C ALA A 329 -14.41 32.55 -1.83
N CYS A 330 -13.76 33.53 -2.49
CA CYS A 330 -14.32 34.24 -3.66
C CYS A 330 -14.31 33.39 -4.93
N LEU A 331 -13.32 32.51 -5.11
CA LEU A 331 -13.32 31.54 -6.20
C LEU A 331 -14.41 30.43 -6.03
N ALA A 332 -15.06 30.40 -4.87
CA ALA A 332 -16.07 29.42 -4.49
C ALA A 332 -17.52 29.90 -4.67
N ARG A 333 -17.73 31.16 -4.98
CA ARG A 333 -19.03 31.74 -5.30
C ARG A 333 -19.19 31.97 -6.80
#